data_f8d022ffce224da38bf6d9dbaa7ce493
#
_entry.id   f8d022ffce224da38bf6d9dbaa7ce493
#
_cell.length_a   1.000
_cell.length_b   1.000
_cell.length_c   1.000
_cell.angle_alpha   90.00
_cell.angle_beta   90.00
_cell.angle_gamma   90.00
#
_symmetry.space_group_name_H-M   'P 1'
#
loop_
_entity.id
_entity.type
_entity.pdbx_description
1 polymer ?
#
loop_
_entity_poly.entity_id
_entity_poly.type
_entity_poly.pdbx_seq_one_letter_code
_entity_poly.pdbx_strand_id
1 'polypeptide(L)'
;LWEKDKGAALGALAEVRETLRAQIREVRRSIFALRPIDLERYGFLESLRRYAQAFAEQAGFRVQLSLPERVGLSQASELVLFRVLQEALTNAAKHARPTRVEVVLEPLGERGARLVVRDNGRGFAVPEAQGLGGFGLTQMRERVEARGGRFWVVSAPGRGTEVGAEVPY
;
A
#
# COMPACT_ATOMS: atom_id res chain seq x y z
N LEU A 1 0.18 -46.94 -17.72
CA LEU A 1 1.35 -46.04 -17.64
C LEU A 1 1.07 -44.70 -18.30
N TRP A 2 0.62 -44.68 -19.54
CA TRP A 2 0.37 -43.48 -20.34
C TRP A 2 -0.65 -42.51 -19.74
N GLU A 3 -1.74 -42.99 -19.14
CA GLU A 3 -2.74 -42.10 -18.48
C GLU A 3 -2.23 -41.47 -17.19
N LYS A 4 -1.38 -42.13 -16.44
CA LYS A 4 -0.74 -41.54 -15.24
C LYS A 4 0.23 -40.43 -15.59
N ASP A 5 1.01 -40.60 -16.66
CA ASP A 5 1.94 -39.57 -17.14
C ASP A 5 1.23 -38.35 -17.70
N LYS A 6 0.06 -38.53 -18.33
CA LYS A 6 -0.77 -37.46 -18.86
C LYS A 6 -1.39 -36.61 -17.73
N GLY A 7 -1.85 -37.26 -16.67
CA GLY A 7 -2.38 -36.57 -15.48
C GLY A 7 -1.30 -35.74 -14.75
N ALA A 8 -0.12 -36.31 -14.59
CA ALA A 8 1.01 -35.60 -13.99
C ALA A 8 1.46 -34.41 -14.84
N ALA A 9 1.50 -34.54 -16.15
CA ALA A 9 1.85 -33.46 -17.07
C ALA A 9 0.82 -32.33 -17.04
N LEU A 10 -0.48 -32.64 -16.99
CA LEU A 10 -1.55 -31.65 -16.86
C LEU A 10 -1.50 -30.93 -15.51
N GLY A 11 -1.18 -31.63 -14.44
CA GLY A 11 -0.97 -31.04 -13.11
C GLY A 11 0.21 -30.05 -13.10
N ALA A 12 1.35 -30.46 -13.66
CA ALA A 12 2.52 -29.59 -13.79
C ALA A 12 2.24 -28.35 -14.65
N LEU A 13 1.50 -28.49 -15.76
CA LEU A 13 1.08 -27.35 -16.59
C LEU A 13 0.15 -26.39 -15.82
N ALA A 14 -0.76 -26.91 -14.99
CA ALA A 14 -1.62 -26.08 -14.16
C ALA A 14 -0.82 -25.29 -13.11
N GLU A 15 0.16 -25.91 -12.47
CA GLU A 15 1.06 -25.24 -11.52
C GLU A 15 1.89 -24.14 -12.20
N VAL A 16 2.47 -24.42 -13.35
CA VAL A 16 3.22 -23.43 -14.13
C VAL A 16 2.33 -22.26 -14.52
N ARG A 17 1.11 -22.54 -14.98
CA ARG A 17 0.15 -21.48 -15.33
C ARG A 17 -0.19 -20.60 -14.15
N GLU A 18 -0.44 -21.15 -12.95
CA GLU A 18 -0.74 -20.37 -11.75
C GLU A 18 0.48 -19.57 -11.29
N THR A 19 1.67 -20.15 -11.37
CA THR A 19 2.92 -19.44 -11.07
C THR A 19 3.12 -18.24 -11.98
N LEU A 20 2.93 -18.43 -13.28
CA LEU A 20 3.03 -17.34 -14.28
C LEU A 20 2.00 -16.25 -14.03
N ARG A 21 0.77 -16.61 -13.72
CA ARG A 21 -0.28 -15.63 -13.36
C ARG A 21 0.08 -14.83 -12.11
N ALA A 22 0.63 -15.49 -11.09
CA ALA A 22 1.09 -14.83 -9.88
C ALA A 22 2.23 -13.85 -10.17
N GLN A 23 3.20 -14.24 -11.00
CA GLN A 23 4.30 -13.39 -11.42
C GLN A 23 3.84 -12.20 -12.27
N ILE A 24 2.91 -12.41 -13.18
CA ILE A 24 2.31 -11.32 -13.97
C ILE A 24 1.61 -10.30 -13.06
N ARG A 25 0.86 -10.76 -12.07
CA ARG A 25 0.23 -9.87 -11.08
C ARG A 25 1.28 -9.07 -10.28
N GLU A 26 2.38 -9.71 -9.90
CA GLU A 26 3.47 -9.05 -9.18
C GLU A 26 4.16 -7.97 -10.03
N VAL A 27 4.49 -8.28 -11.27
CA VAL A 27 5.07 -7.33 -12.22
C VAL A 27 4.14 -6.15 -12.47
N ARG A 28 2.85 -6.39 -12.68
CA ARG A 28 1.85 -5.32 -12.87
C ARG A 28 1.76 -4.41 -11.64
N ARG A 29 1.78 -4.96 -10.43
CA ARG A 29 1.81 -4.17 -9.19
C ARG A 29 3.06 -3.31 -9.08
N SER A 30 4.22 -3.88 -9.42
CA SER A 30 5.48 -3.17 -9.41
C SER A 30 5.50 -2.01 -10.41
N ILE A 31 5.02 -2.24 -11.62
CA ILE A 31 4.86 -1.20 -12.65
C ILE A 31 3.90 -0.12 -12.18
N PHE A 32 2.78 -0.50 -11.56
CA PHE A 32 1.80 0.46 -11.05
C PHE A 32 2.39 1.31 -9.91
N ALA A 33 3.16 0.71 -9.01
CA ALA A 33 3.84 1.42 -7.93
C ALA A 33 4.90 2.41 -8.43
N LEU A 34 5.45 2.19 -9.63
CA LEU A 34 6.41 3.07 -10.28
C LEU A 34 5.76 4.17 -11.14
N ARG A 35 4.42 4.21 -11.23
CA ARG A 35 3.75 5.28 -11.99
C ARG A 35 4.20 6.65 -11.52
N PRO A 36 4.47 7.57 -12.45
CA PRO A 36 4.75 8.95 -12.11
C PRO A 36 3.59 9.53 -11.30
N ILE A 37 3.90 10.22 -10.23
CA ILE A 37 2.91 10.90 -9.42
C ILE A 37 2.55 12.18 -10.16
N ASP A 38 1.35 12.27 -10.66
CA ASP A 38 0.87 13.42 -11.44
C ASP A 38 0.15 14.43 -10.52
N LEU A 39 0.87 14.86 -9.47
CA LEU A 39 0.36 15.83 -8.49
C LEU A 39 0.07 17.19 -9.14
N GLU A 40 0.88 17.58 -10.12
CA GLU A 40 0.72 18.88 -10.81
C GLU A 40 -0.56 18.92 -11.65
N ARG A 41 -0.94 17.80 -12.26
CA ARG A 41 -2.10 17.75 -13.14
C ARG A 41 -3.43 17.70 -12.41
N TYR A 42 -3.51 16.91 -11.32
CA TYR A 42 -4.78 16.65 -10.63
C TYR A 42 -4.85 17.25 -9.23
N GLY A 43 -3.73 17.72 -8.69
CA GLY A 43 -3.62 18.09 -7.29
C GLY A 43 -3.50 16.88 -6.37
N PHE A 44 -3.12 17.13 -5.12
CA PHE A 44 -2.79 16.08 -4.17
C PHE A 44 -3.96 15.16 -3.81
N LEU A 45 -5.10 15.72 -3.42
CA LEU A 45 -6.26 14.94 -2.97
C LEU A 45 -6.84 14.06 -4.08
N GLU A 46 -6.96 14.61 -5.28
CA GLU A 46 -7.48 13.84 -6.41
C GLU A 46 -6.48 12.78 -6.87
N SER A 47 -5.19 13.05 -6.80
CA SER A 47 -4.14 12.06 -7.09
C SER A 47 -4.17 10.89 -6.09
N LEU A 48 -4.36 11.18 -4.78
CA LEU A 48 -4.57 10.14 -3.76
C LEU A 48 -5.77 9.27 -4.09
N ARG A 49 -6.90 9.90 -4.40
CA ARG A 49 -8.15 9.21 -4.75
C ARG A 49 -7.97 8.28 -5.94
N ARG A 50 -7.46 8.82 -7.04
CA ARG A 50 -7.25 8.07 -8.29
C ARG A 50 -6.29 6.90 -8.11
N TYR A 51 -5.19 7.14 -7.43
CA TYR A 51 -4.20 6.10 -7.18
C TYR A 51 -4.77 4.96 -6.33
N ALA A 52 -5.40 5.28 -5.20
CA ALA A 52 -5.97 4.29 -4.30
C ALA A 52 -7.07 3.45 -4.97
N GLN A 53 -7.97 4.08 -5.72
CA GLN A 53 -9.04 3.39 -6.44
C GLN A 53 -8.49 2.48 -7.54
N ALA A 54 -7.57 2.97 -8.37
CA ALA A 54 -6.99 2.20 -9.44
C ALA A 54 -6.13 1.04 -8.92
N PHE A 55 -5.40 1.25 -7.82
CA PHE A 55 -4.62 0.20 -7.18
C PHE A 55 -5.53 -0.90 -6.60
N ALA A 56 -6.59 -0.52 -5.88
CA ALA A 56 -7.53 -1.46 -5.28
C ALA A 56 -8.25 -2.30 -6.34
N GLU A 57 -8.68 -1.69 -7.44
CA GLU A 57 -9.30 -2.39 -8.58
C GLU A 57 -8.36 -3.44 -9.16
N GLN A 58 -7.09 -3.09 -9.36
CA GLN A 58 -6.09 -4.02 -9.87
C GLN A 58 -5.71 -5.11 -8.87
N ALA A 59 -5.63 -4.78 -7.60
CA ALA A 59 -5.25 -5.72 -6.53
C ALA A 59 -6.39 -6.63 -6.08
N GLY A 60 -7.65 -6.28 -6.37
CA GLY A 60 -8.83 -7.10 -6.07
C GLY A 60 -9.39 -6.92 -4.67
N PHE A 61 -9.17 -5.77 -4.02
CA PHE A 61 -9.81 -5.40 -2.77
C PHE A 61 -10.63 -4.11 -2.90
N ARG A 62 -11.46 -3.83 -1.92
CA ARG A 62 -12.21 -2.58 -1.85
C ARG A 62 -11.40 -1.53 -1.12
N VAL A 63 -11.40 -0.30 -1.62
CA VAL A 63 -10.86 0.85 -0.92
C VAL A 63 -11.96 1.79 -0.48
N GLN A 64 -11.88 2.23 0.76
CA GLN A 64 -12.74 3.26 1.33
C GLN A 64 -11.88 4.50 1.62
N LEU A 65 -12.26 5.63 1.05
CA LEU A 65 -11.50 6.88 1.15
C LEU A 65 -12.27 7.91 1.96
N SER A 66 -11.61 8.46 2.97
CA SER A 66 -12.06 9.63 3.72
C SER A 66 -11.02 10.74 3.58
N LEU A 67 -11.30 11.69 2.70
CA LEU A 67 -10.39 12.79 2.38
C LEU A 67 -11.09 14.12 2.68
N PRO A 68 -10.37 15.14 3.18
CA PRO A 68 -10.95 16.47 3.40
C PRO A 68 -11.19 17.17 2.06
N GLU A 69 -11.98 18.23 2.08
CA GLU A 69 -12.18 19.08 0.89
C GLU A 69 -10.91 19.85 0.50
N ARG A 70 -10.12 20.22 1.48
CA ARG A 70 -8.86 20.96 1.33
C ARG A 70 -7.84 20.56 2.37
N VAL A 71 -6.58 20.61 1.99
CA VAL A 71 -5.43 20.48 2.87
C VAL A 71 -4.31 21.36 2.33
N GLY A 72 -3.69 22.17 3.20
CA GLY A 72 -2.68 23.16 2.79
C GLY A 72 -1.25 22.67 2.97
N LEU A 73 -0.93 21.47 2.52
CA LEU A 73 0.41 20.92 2.63
C LEU A 73 1.39 21.54 1.64
N SER A 74 2.66 21.61 2.02
CA SER A 74 3.74 21.87 1.06
C SER A 74 3.87 20.72 0.07
N GLN A 75 4.35 21.00 -1.12
CA GLN A 75 4.57 19.99 -2.16
C GLN A 75 5.44 18.82 -1.66
N ALA A 76 6.45 19.11 -0.85
CA ALA A 76 7.31 18.09 -0.28
C ALA A 76 6.58 17.19 0.73
N SER A 77 5.69 17.75 1.56
CA SER A 77 4.84 16.98 2.49
C SER A 77 3.80 16.15 1.75
N GLU A 78 3.19 16.70 0.71
CA GLU A 78 2.28 15.95 -0.18
C GLU A 78 2.95 14.73 -0.79
N LEU A 79 4.17 14.90 -1.30
CA LEU A 79 4.94 13.81 -1.91
C LEU A 79 5.26 12.71 -0.89
N VAL A 80 5.64 13.07 0.32
CA VAL A 80 5.93 12.10 1.39
C VAL A 80 4.69 11.30 1.74
N LEU A 81 3.54 11.93 1.96
CA LEU A 81 2.28 11.22 2.25
C LEU A 81 1.83 10.34 1.08
N PHE A 82 2.02 10.81 -0.14
CA PHE A 82 1.69 10.01 -1.32
C PHE A 82 2.56 8.73 -1.37
N ARG A 83 3.84 8.82 -1.08
CA ARG A 83 4.74 7.65 -1.01
C ARG A 83 4.36 6.68 0.12
N VAL A 84 3.92 7.20 1.26
CA VAL A 84 3.38 6.37 2.35
C VAL A 84 2.15 5.59 1.88
N LEU A 85 1.21 6.24 1.18
CA LEU A 85 0.05 5.56 0.60
C LEU A 85 0.47 4.46 -0.38
N GLN A 86 1.37 4.76 -1.31
CA GLN A 86 1.83 3.79 -2.30
C GLN A 86 2.42 2.54 -1.64
N GLU A 87 3.30 2.72 -0.67
CA GLU A 87 3.96 1.62 0.02
C GLU A 87 2.98 0.82 0.90
N ALA A 88 2.10 1.51 1.63
CA ALA A 88 1.09 0.86 2.45
C ALA A 88 0.13 -0.01 1.62
N LEU A 89 -0.35 0.48 0.47
CA LEU A 89 -1.19 -0.30 -0.44
C LEU A 89 -0.43 -1.47 -1.06
N THR A 90 0.82 -1.28 -1.42
CA THR A 90 1.69 -2.33 -1.96
C THR A 90 1.91 -3.44 -0.92
N ASN A 91 2.20 -3.07 0.32
CA ASN A 91 2.37 -4.03 1.41
C ASN A 91 1.09 -4.79 1.73
N ALA A 92 -0.06 -4.11 1.76
CA ALA A 92 -1.35 -4.74 1.92
C ALA A 92 -1.60 -5.80 0.84
N ALA A 93 -1.37 -5.46 -0.43
CA ALA A 93 -1.57 -6.38 -1.55
C ALA A 93 -0.60 -7.56 -1.55
N LYS A 94 0.66 -7.35 -1.16
CA LYS A 94 1.69 -8.39 -1.14
C LYS A 94 1.56 -9.35 0.04
N HIS A 95 1.27 -8.83 1.21
CA HIS A 95 1.44 -9.55 2.47
C HIS A 95 0.17 -9.80 3.25
N ALA A 96 -0.83 -8.94 3.14
CA ALA A 96 -1.99 -8.98 4.01
C ALA A 96 -3.20 -9.74 3.45
N ARG A 97 -3.33 -9.86 2.14
CA ARG A 97 -4.52 -10.42 1.47
C ARG A 97 -5.83 -9.81 2.00
N PRO A 98 -5.96 -8.48 2.01
CA PRO A 98 -7.15 -7.84 2.54
C PRO A 98 -8.34 -8.00 1.60
N THR A 99 -9.54 -7.87 2.15
CA THR A 99 -10.77 -7.66 1.37
C THR A 99 -11.14 -6.18 1.30
N ARG A 100 -10.66 -5.39 2.28
CA ARG A 100 -10.91 -3.95 2.38
C ARG A 100 -9.69 -3.21 2.93
N VAL A 101 -9.45 -2.05 2.36
CA VAL A 101 -8.49 -1.08 2.85
C VAL A 101 -9.19 0.26 3.06
N GLU A 102 -8.97 0.88 4.18
CA GLU A 102 -9.44 2.22 4.52
C GLU A 102 -8.27 3.20 4.42
N VAL A 103 -8.49 4.32 3.77
CA VAL A 103 -7.53 5.43 3.65
C VAL A 103 -8.17 6.69 4.19
N VAL A 104 -7.58 7.24 5.24
CA VAL A 104 -8.07 8.46 5.91
C VAL A 104 -6.97 9.51 5.85
N LEU A 105 -7.29 10.69 5.33
CA LEU A 105 -6.46 11.88 5.42
C LEU A 105 -7.23 12.95 6.18
N GLU A 106 -6.64 13.48 7.22
CA GLU A 106 -7.25 14.51 8.05
C GLU A 106 -6.25 15.63 8.37
N PRO A 107 -6.69 16.91 8.32
CA PRO A 107 -5.88 18.02 8.81
C PRO A 107 -5.77 17.97 10.33
N LEU A 108 -4.60 18.35 10.88
CA LEU A 108 -4.31 18.43 12.31
C LEU A 108 -4.28 19.89 12.80
N GLY A 109 -5.28 20.67 12.45
CA GLY A 109 -5.31 22.10 12.75
C GLY A 109 -4.17 22.83 12.04
N GLU A 110 -3.37 23.60 12.77
CA GLU A 110 -2.22 24.34 12.21
C GLU A 110 -0.93 23.51 12.13
N ARG A 111 -0.94 22.27 12.61
CA ARG A 111 0.28 21.46 12.74
C ARG A 111 0.65 20.67 11.49
N GLY A 112 -0.30 20.42 10.59
CA GLY A 112 -0.06 19.61 9.40
C GLY A 112 -1.23 18.69 9.07
N ALA A 113 -0.95 17.53 8.52
CA ALA A 113 -1.96 16.53 8.20
C ALA A 113 -1.50 15.11 8.58
N ARG A 114 -2.48 14.24 8.79
CA ARG A 114 -2.32 12.82 9.12
C ARG A 114 -2.91 11.98 8.01
N LEU A 115 -2.14 11.04 7.51
CA LEU A 115 -2.59 9.96 6.64
C LEU A 115 -2.57 8.65 7.43
N VAL A 116 -3.66 7.90 7.35
CA VAL A 116 -3.76 6.55 7.93
C VAL A 116 -4.28 5.58 6.88
N VAL A 117 -3.61 4.46 6.72
CA VAL A 117 -4.02 3.36 5.84
C VAL A 117 -4.21 2.11 6.69
N ARG A 118 -5.43 1.57 6.71
CA ARG A 118 -5.80 0.37 7.46
C ARG A 118 -6.25 -0.73 6.53
N ASP A 119 -5.66 -1.90 6.63
CA ASP A 119 -6.16 -3.09 5.97
C ASP A 119 -6.77 -4.06 6.98
N ASN A 120 -7.72 -4.88 6.52
CA ASN A 120 -8.34 -5.95 7.29
C ASN A 120 -7.72 -7.32 6.99
N GLY A 121 -6.48 -7.34 6.55
CA GLY A 121 -5.78 -8.56 6.19
C GLY A 121 -5.27 -9.35 7.40
N ARG A 122 -4.35 -10.27 7.14
CA ARG A 122 -3.84 -11.20 8.16
C ARG A 122 -2.91 -10.57 9.21
N GLY A 123 -2.41 -9.36 9.00
CA GLY A 123 -1.48 -8.72 9.91
C GLY A 123 -0.16 -9.46 10.09
N PHE A 124 0.68 -8.94 10.96
CA PHE A 124 1.98 -9.51 11.33
C PHE A 124 2.42 -9.02 12.72
N ALA A 125 3.41 -9.67 13.31
CA ALA A 125 4.03 -9.19 14.55
C ALA A 125 4.99 -8.05 14.25
N VAL A 126 4.76 -6.86 14.84
CA VAL A 126 5.53 -5.63 14.56
C VAL A 126 7.04 -5.77 14.86
N PRO A 127 7.50 -6.46 15.94
CA PRO A 127 8.92 -6.68 16.16
C PRO A 127 9.62 -7.43 15.04
N GLU A 128 8.92 -8.35 14.36
CA GLU A 128 9.44 -9.10 13.22
C GLU A 128 9.52 -8.22 11.96
N ALA A 129 8.60 -7.28 11.81
CA ALA A 129 8.57 -6.35 10.69
C ALA A 129 9.74 -5.35 10.70
N GLN A 130 10.25 -4.99 11.86
CA GLN A 130 11.44 -4.14 11.96
C GLN A 130 12.70 -4.81 11.42
N GLY A 131 12.69 -6.15 11.27
CA GLY A 131 13.80 -6.93 10.74
C GLY A 131 13.60 -7.54 9.36
N LEU A 132 12.38 -7.79 8.90
CA LEU A 132 12.13 -8.65 7.74
C LEU A 132 11.32 -8.02 6.58
N GLY A 133 10.42 -7.13 6.86
CA GLY A 133 9.66 -6.46 5.81
C GLY A 133 10.19 -5.06 5.58
N GLY A 134 11.30 -4.86 6.21
CA GLY A 134 11.67 -3.63 6.76
C GLY A 134 12.09 -2.54 5.78
N PHE A 135 12.51 -2.84 4.59
CA PHE A 135 13.10 -1.81 3.74
C PHE A 135 12.07 -0.74 3.36
N GLY A 136 10.88 -1.11 2.94
CA GLY A 136 9.81 -0.17 2.60
C GLY A 136 9.30 0.62 3.80
N LEU A 137 9.03 -0.05 4.93
CA LEU A 137 8.58 0.58 6.17
C LEU A 137 9.65 1.48 6.79
N THR A 138 10.91 1.03 6.77
CA THR A 138 12.05 1.83 7.25
C THR A 138 12.24 3.08 6.41
N GLN A 139 12.20 2.97 5.10
CA GLN A 139 12.29 4.14 4.19
C GLN A 139 11.14 5.12 4.39
N MET A 140 9.91 4.63 4.58
CA MET A 140 8.78 5.50 4.89
C MET A 140 9.00 6.28 6.19
N ARG A 141 9.45 5.60 7.23
CA ARG A 141 9.78 6.23 8.52
C ARG A 141 10.81 7.32 8.34
N GLU A 142 11.93 7.01 7.72
CA GLU A 142 13.02 7.97 7.47
C GLU A 142 12.55 9.20 6.71
N ARG A 143 11.74 9.01 5.67
CA ARG A 143 11.19 10.12 4.87
C ARG A 143 10.24 11.02 5.65
N VAL A 144 9.38 10.43 6.47
CA VAL A 144 8.43 11.18 7.31
C VAL A 144 9.18 11.93 8.41
N GLU A 145 10.09 11.27 9.11
CA GLU A 145 10.91 11.87 10.18
C GLU A 145 11.83 12.97 9.66
N ALA A 146 12.40 12.81 8.47
CA ALA A 146 13.20 13.85 7.80
C ALA A 146 12.40 15.14 7.49
N ARG A 147 11.07 15.06 7.46
CA ARG A 147 10.16 16.21 7.36
C ARG A 147 9.73 16.77 8.71
N GLY A 148 10.27 16.25 9.81
CA GLY A 148 9.82 16.59 11.15
C GLY A 148 8.46 15.97 11.51
N GLY A 149 8.07 14.93 10.79
CA GLY A 149 6.83 14.21 10.96
C GLY A 149 6.94 13.02 11.91
N ARG A 150 5.84 12.29 12.05
CA ARG A 150 5.73 11.08 12.87
C ARG A 150 5.21 9.93 12.03
N PHE A 151 5.82 8.76 12.18
CA PHE A 151 5.43 7.54 11.48
C PHE A 151 5.18 6.39 12.46
N TRP A 152 4.15 5.58 12.21
CA TRP A 152 3.88 4.38 13.01
C TRP A 152 3.30 3.26 12.16
N VAL A 153 3.47 2.04 12.65
CA VAL A 153 2.84 0.83 12.17
C VAL A 153 2.26 0.09 13.37
N VAL A 154 0.99 -0.26 13.29
CA VAL A 154 0.31 -1.10 14.27
C VAL A 154 -0.22 -2.32 13.54
N SER A 155 0.22 -3.49 13.94
CA SER A 155 -0.20 -4.75 13.34
C SER A 155 -0.15 -5.85 14.38
N ALA A 156 -1.04 -6.82 14.25
CA ALA A 156 -1.01 -8.05 15.00
C ALA A 156 -1.55 -9.19 14.13
N PRO A 157 -1.09 -10.43 14.32
CA PRO A 157 -1.60 -11.58 13.58
C PRO A 157 -3.12 -11.68 13.67
N GLY A 158 -3.80 -11.78 12.51
CA GLY A 158 -5.24 -11.87 12.41
C GLY A 158 -6.03 -10.56 12.61
N ARG A 159 -5.35 -9.42 12.83
CA ARG A 159 -5.99 -8.13 13.12
C ARG A 159 -5.75 -7.04 12.07
N GLY A 160 -5.16 -7.39 10.94
CA GLY A 160 -4.82 -6.42 9.92
C GLY A 160 -3.64 -5.52 10.29
N THR A 161 -3.44 -4.47 9.52
CA THR A 161 -2.32 -3.53 9.69
C THR A 161 -2.81 -2.10 9.55
N GLU A 162 -2.33 -1.23 10.42
CA GLU A 162 -2.44 0.21 10.30
C GLU A 162 -1.06 0.82 10.07
N VAL A 163 -0.95 1.60 9.02
CA VAL A 163 0.21 2.45 8.73
C VAL A 163 -0.23 3.90 8.82
N GLY A 164 0.45 4.69 9.62
CA GLY A 164 0.13 6.10 9.80
C GLY A 164 1.34 7.01 9.65
N ALA A 165 1.11 8.20 9.14
CA ALA A 165 2.08 9.25 9.01
C ALA A 165 1.47 10.63 9.28
N GLU A 166 2.16 11.44 10.05
CA GLU A 166 1.87 12.86 10.26
C GLU A 166 3.00 13.67 9.64
N VAL A 167 2.68 14.71 8.90
CA VAL A 167 3.66 15.65 8.34
C VAL A 167 3.23 17.08 8.61
N PRO A 168 4.19 18.00 8.85
CA PRO A 168 3.88 19.43 8.96
C PRO A 168 3.47 20.01 7.60
N TYR A 169 2.85 21.19 7.64
CA TYR A 169 2.51 21.98 6.44
C TYR A 169 3.72 22.41 5.64
#